data_719fde3cf872a21031dafa73c67cfc20
#
_entry.id   719fde3cf872a21031dafa73c67cfc20
#
_cell.length_a   1.000
_cell.length_b   1.000
_cell.length_c   1.000
_cell.angle_alpha   90.00
_cell.angle_beta   90.00
_cell.angle_gamma   90.00
#
_symmetry.space_group_name_H-M   'P 1'
#
loop_
_entity.id
_entity.type
_entity.pdbx_description
1 polymer ?
#
loop_
_entity_poly.entity_id
_entity_poly.type
_entity_poly.pdbx_seq_one_letter_code
_entity_poly.pdbx_strand_id
1 'polypeptide(L)'
;DCIYEGYDINKNMIKYCKKKFENINFFLKNYPTNICDISVMSGTYNYAVTEDIVSWEKYILFNLSKCLNKSSFGIVFNLQFEKKRSIRNNIYYTEITYMFAMLKEKFKKVEKFYSYNSPKDIYFLIYRN
;
A
#
# COMPACT_ATOMS: atom_id res chain seq x y z
N ASP A 1 -11.14 3.17 21.39
CA ASP A 1 -11.77 2.28 20.39
C ASP A 1 -11.24 2.65 19.00
N CYS A 2 -10.91 1.65 18.19
CA CYS A 2 -10.47 1.85 16.82
C CYS A 2 -11.62 1.50 15.87
N ILE A 3 -11.96 2.43 14.97
CA ILE A 3 -12.91 2.16 13.89
C ILE A 3 -12.10 1.69 12.68
N TYR A 4 -12.43 0.51 12.17
CA TYR A 4 -11.75 -0.10 11.03
C TYR A 4 -12.67 -0.17 9.82
N GLU A 5 -12.14 0.18 8.65
CA GLU A 5 -12.78 -0.05 7.35
C GLU A 5 -11.81 -0.81 6.43
N GLY A 6 -12.32 -1.79 5.72
CA GLY A 6 -11.53 -2.59 4.76
C GLY A 6 -11.87 -2.25 3.31
N TYR A 7 -10.83 -2.20 2.47
CA TYR A 7 -10.95 -1.91 1.03
C TYR A 7 -10.17 -2.95 0.24
N ASP A 8 -10.78 -3.52 -0.78
CA ASP A 8 -10.13 -4.47 -1.69
C ASP A 8 -10.79 -4.41 -3.06
N ILE A 9 -10.04 -4.72 -4.11
CA ILE A 9 -10.54 -4.86 -5.49
C ILE A 9 -11.08 -6.25 -5.78
N ASN A 10 -10.82 -7.23 -4.90
CA ASN A 10 -11.28 -8.61 -5.05
C ASN A 10 -12.68 -8.77 -4.46
N LYS A 11 -13.67 -8.93 -5.35
CA LYS A 11 -15.08 -9.12 -4.96
C LYS A 11 -15.30 -10.31 -4.02
N ASN A 12 -14.58 -11.40 -4.23
CA ASN A 12 -14.74 -12.61 -3.40
C ASN A 12 -14.17 -12.38 -1.99
N MET A 13 -13.05 -11.66 -1.88
CA MET A 13 -12.47 -11.27 -0.60
C MET A 13 -13.42 -10.35 0.19
N ILE A 14 -13.98 -9.35 -0.46
CA ILE A 14 -14.96 -8.46 0.17
C ILE A 14 -16.20 -9.24 0.64
N LYS A 15 -16.72 -10.16 -0.18
CA LYS A 15 -17.84 -11.01 0.20
C LYS A 15 -17.53 -11.88 1.42
N TYR A 16 -16.33 -12.48 1.45
CA TYR A 16 -15.86 -13.28 2.58
C TYR A 16 -15.73 -12.43 3.86
N CYS A 17 -15.08 -11.27 3.77
CA CYS A 17 -14.88 -10.37 4.91
C CYS A 17 -16.22 -9.89 5.51
N LYS A 18 -17.17 -9.46 4.67
CA LYS A 18 -18.50 -9.05 5.11
C LYS A 18 -19.26 -10.17 5.86
N LYS A 19 -19.07 -11.41 5.43
CA LYS A 19 -19.69 -12.56 6.11
C LYS A 19 -19.02 -12.90 7.44
N LYS A 20 -17.71 -12.71 7.52
CA LYS A 20 -16.90 -13.09 8.69
C LYS A 20 -16.89 -12.03 9.78
N PHE A 21 -16.98 -10.75 9.42
CA PHE A 21 -16.83 -9.62 10.33
C PHE A 21 -18.04 -8.68 10.20
N GLU A 22 -19.13 -9.02 10.88
CA GLU A 22 -20.43 -8.34 10.75
C GLU A 22 -20.42 -6.86 11.18
N ASN A 23 -19.52 -6.49 12.09
CA ASN A 23 -19.44 -5.11 12.64
C ASN A 23 -18.38 -4.23 11.94
N ILE A 24 -17.83 -4.69 10.80
CA ILE A 24 -16.80 -3.97 10.05
C ILE A 24 -17.31 -3.65 8.64
N ASN A 25 -17.09 -2.43 8.21
CA ASN A 25 -17.43 -2.01 6.86
C ASN A 25 -16.35 -2.42 5.86
N PHE A 26 -16.74 -3.11 4.78
CA PHE A 26 -15.86 -3.50 3.68
C PHE A 26 -16.37 -2.98 2.34
N PHE A 27 -15.48 -2.42 1.54
CA PHE A 27 -15.80 -1.76 0.27
C PHE A 27 -15.00 -2.35 -0.88
N LEU A 28 -15.68 -2.60 -2.01
CA LEU A 28 -15.04 -3.04 -3.26
C LEU A 28 -14.45 -1.83 -3.98
N LYS A 29 -13.26 -1.41 -3.57
CA LYS A 29 -12.55 -0.23 -4.09
C LYS A 29 -11.04 -0.39 -3.87
N ASN A 30 -10.24 0.32 -4.66
CA ASN A 30 -8.78 0.27 -4.62
C ASN A 30 -8.11 1.33 -3.73
N TYR A 31 -8.89 2.22 -3.12
CA TYR A 31 -8.43 3.18 -2.11
C TYR A 31 -9.61 3.67 -1.25
N PRO A 32 -9.35 4.22 -0.05
CA PRO A 32 -10.39 4.73 0.83
C PRO A 32 -11.17 5.86 0.20
N THR A 33 -12.49 5.88 0.43
CA THR A 33 -13.38 6.99 0.05
C THR A 33 -13.76 7.86 1.24
N ASN A 34 -13.73 7.29 2.44
CA ASN A 34 -13.97 8.01 3.70
C ASN A 34 -12.66 8.58 4.25
N ILE A 35 -12.77 9.64 5.05
CA ILE A 35 -11.63 10.17 5.82
C ILE A 35 -11.32 9.19 6.95
N CYS A 36 -10.04 8.91 7.16
CA CYS A 36 -9.53 8.09 8.25
C CYS A 36 -8.29 8.76 8.89
N ASP A 37 -7.84 8.26 10.00
CA ASP A 37 -6.61 8.75 10.62
C ASP A 37 -5.38 8.22 9.88
N ILE A 38 -5.33 6.92 9.65
CA ILE A 38 -4.21 6.23 8.98
C ILE A 38 -4.76 5.22 7.99
N SER A 39 -4.20 5.17 6.78
CA SER A 39 -4.40 4.06 5.84
C SER A 39 -3.21 3.10 5.89
N VAL A 40 -3.50 1.80 5.95
CA VAL A 40 -2.48 0.75 5.97
C VAL A 40 -2.68 -0.16 4.76
N MET A 41 -1.63 -0.33 3.96
CA MET A 41 -1.59 -1.23 2.80
C MET A 41 -0.54 -2.31 3.02
N SER A 42 -0.96 -3.46 3.51
CA SER A 42 -0.08 -4.61 3.77
C SER A 42 -0.11 -5.59 2.61
N GLY A 43 1.00 -5.69 1.89
CA GLY A 43 1.15 -6.56 0.71
C GLY A 43 0.34 -6.14 -0.52
N THR A 44 -0.40 -5.05 -0.45
CA THR A 44 -1.35 -4.59 -1.47
C THR A 44 -0.71 -4.40 -2.85
N TYR A 45 0.53 -3.94 -2.89
CA TYR A 45 1.23 -3.62 -4.14
C TYR A 45 2.29 -4.66 -4.54
N ASN A 46 2.37 -5.77 -3.83
CA ASN A 46 3.29 -6.86 -4.19
C ASN A 46 2.81 -7.65 -5.40
N TYR A 47 1.49 -7.75 -5.62
CA TYR A 47 0.94 -8.43 -6.79
C TYR A 47 0.72 -7.45 -7.94
N ALA A 48 1.59 -7.50 -8.95
CA ALA A 48 1.51 -6.66 -10.14
C ALA A 48 0.62 -7.31 -11.21
N VAL A 49 -0.26 -6.49 -11.81
CA VAL A 49 -1.14 -6.91 -12.91
C VAL A 49 -0.55 -6.61 -14.29
N THR A 50 0.70 -6.18 -14.34
CA THR A 50 1.46 -5.86 -15.55
C THR A 50 2.91 -6.32 -15.37
N GLU A 51 3.61 -6.55 -16.47
CA GLU A 51 5.06 -6.82 -16.49
C GLU A 51 5.90 -5.54 -16.63
N ASP A 52 5.24 -4.40 -16.94
CA ASP A 52 5.91 -3.10 -17.04
C ASP A 52 6.10 -2.46 -15.65
N ILE A 53 7.35 -2.50 -15.18
CA ILE A 53 7.76 -1.97 -13.87
C ILE A 53 7.39 -0.49 -13.74
N VAL A 54 7.64 0.32 -14.76
CA VAL A 54 7.39 1.77 -14.71
C VAL A 54 5.90 2.06 -14.58
N SER A 55 5.06 1.37 -15.32
CA SER A 55 3.60 1.48 -15.23
C SER A 55 3.09 1.05 -13.85
N TRP A 56 3.65 -0.03 -13.29
CA TRP A 56 3.29 -0.50 -11.98
C TRP A 56 3.66 0.50 -10.87
N GLU A 57 4.86 1.05 -10.91
CA GLU A 57 5.32 2.07 -9.97
C GLU A 57 4.48 3.36 -10.05
N LYS A 58 4.09 3.80 -11.25
CA LYS A 58 3.14 4.91 -11.42
C LYS A 58 1.78 4.63 -10.79
N TYR A 59 1.28 3.40 -10.95
CA TYR A 59 0.05 2.96 -10.32
C TYR A 59 0.15 2.99 -8.79
N ILE A 60 1.26 2.49 -8.22
CA ILE A 60 1.53 2.56 -6.77
C ILE A 60 1.48 4.03 -6.31
N LEU A 61 2.26 4.91 -6.93
CA LEU A 61 2.33 6.32 -6.54
C LEU A 61 0.98 7.04 -6.65
N PHE A 62 0.19 6.71 -7.67
CA PHE A 62 -1.16 7.25 -7.82
C PHE A 62 -2.07 6.83 -6.66
N ASN A 63 -2.10 5.54 -6.32
CA ASN A 63 -2.94 5.04 -5.22
C ASN A 63 -2.48 5.55 -3.86
N LEU A 64 -1.16 5.62 -3.60
CA LEU A 64 -0.62 6.22 -2.37
C LEU A 64 -1.09 7.67 -2.21
N SER A 65 -1.12 8.46 -3.30
CA SER A 65 -1.64 9.83 -3.27
C SER A 65 -3.12 9.86 -2.91
N LYS A 66 -3.93 8.94 -3.45
CA LYS A 66 -5.36 8.83 -3.11
C LYS A 66 -5.58 8.46 -1.64
N CYS A 67 -4.81 7.49 -1.14
CA CYS A 67 -4.86 7.08 0.27
C CYS A 67 -4.42 8.22 1.20
N LEU A 68 -3.33 8.92 0.88
CA LEU A 68 -2.83 10.04 1.67
C LEU A 68 -3.85 11.19 1.73
N ASN A 69 -4.53 11.49 0.63
CA ASN A 69 -5.57 12.52 0.59
C ASN A 69 -6.78 12.20 1.49
N LYS A 70 -6.96 10.94 1.84
CA LYS A 70 -8.03 10.46 2.74
C LYS A 70 -7.56 10.19 4.16
N SER A 71 -6.28 10.35 4.46
CA SER A 71 -5.68 10.06 5.77
C SER A 71 -5.29 11.36 6.47
N SER A 72 -5.69 11.54 7.73
CA SER A 72 -5.40 12.75 8.53
C SER A 72 -3.94 12.83 8.97
N PHE A 73 -3.35 11.69 9.35
CA PHE A 73 -1.96 11.61 9.82
C PHE A 73 -1.00 11.09 8.78
N GLY A 74 -1.39 10.08 8.01
CA GLY A 74 -0.49 9.51 7.02
C GLY A 74 -0.90 8.12 6.56
N ILE A 75 0.02 7.49 5.83
CA ILE A 75 -0.17 6.14 5.29
C ILE A 75 1.05 5.28 5.55
N VAL A 76 0.83 3.98 5.74
CA VAL A 76 1.89 2.97 5.89
C VAL A 76 1.67 1.88 4.85
N PHE A 77 2.73 1.47 4.18
CA PHE A 77 2.68 0.33 3.26
C PHE A 77 4.01 -0.43 3.25
N ASN A 78 3.99 -1.67 2.77
CA ASN A 78 5.18 -2.47 2.59
C ASN A 78 5.31 -2.96 1.16
N LEU A 79 6.55 -3.22 0.75
CA LEU A 79 6.91 -3.86 -0.50
C LEU A 79 7.95 -4.95 -0.25
N GLN A 80 7.89 -6.01 -1.03
CA GLN A 80 9.02 -6.92 -1.14
C GLN A 80 10.17 -6.23 -1.89
N PHE A 81 11.41 -6.53 -1.52
CA PHE A 81 12.56 -5.88 -2.11
C PHE A 81 13.66 -6.86 -2.52
N GLU A 82 14.43 -6.45 -3.51
CA GLU A 82 15.64 -7.12 -4.00
C GLU A 82 16.70 -6.08 -4.41
N LYS A 83 17.89 -6.57 -4.81
CA LYS A 83 18.98 -5.69 -5.28
C LYS A 83 18.66 -4.93 -6.56
N LYS A 84 17.71 -5.43 -7.37
CA LYS A 84 17.23 -4.80 -8.61
C LYS A 84 15.70 -4.87 -8.66
N ARG A 85 15.08 -3.82 -9.17
CA ARG A 85 13.64 -3.82 -9.43
C ARG A 85 13.27 -4.91 -10.42
N SER A 86 12.23 -5.66 -10.13
CA SER A 86 11.74 -6.69 -11.05
C SER A 86 10.25 -7.00 -10.83
N ILE A 87 9.61 -7.55 -11.85
CA ILE A 87 8.33 -8.24 -11.73
C ILE A 87 8.55 -9.66 -12.22
N ARG A 88 8.32 -10.64 -11.35
CA ARG A 88 8.45 -12.06 -11.66
C ARG A 88 7.27 -12.84 -11.11
N ASN A 89 6.62 -13.64 -11.94
CA ASN A 89 5.40 -14.38 -11.56
C ASN A 89 4.36 -13.47 -10.90
N ASN A 90 4.16 -12.29 -11.49
CA ASN A 90 3.24 -11.25 -10.99
C ASN A 90 3.63 -10.66 -9.61
N ILE A 91 4.82 -10.96 -9.10
CA ILE A 91 5.31 -10.34 -7.86
C ILE A 91 6.29 -9.23 -8.20
N TYR A 92 5.98 -8.04 -7.69
CA TYR A 92 6.84 -6.87 -7.78
C TYR A 92 7.84 -6.86 -6.63
N TYR A 93 9.11 -6.70 -6.99
CA TYR A 93 10.22 -6.47 -6.06
C TYR A 93 10.80 -5.09 -6.33
N THR A 94 10.81 -4.25 -5.31
CA THR A 94 11.43 -2.93 -5.41
C THR A 94 12.93 -2.97 -5.10
N GLU A 95 13.67 -1.98 -5.55
CA GLU A 95 14.98 -1.60 -4.99
C GLU A 95 14.76 -0.45 -4.01
N ILE A 96 15.28 -0.61 -2.78
CA ILE A 96 14.90 0.25 -1.65
C ILE A 96 15.30 1.70 -1.86
N THR A 97 16.54 1.93 -2.31
CA THR A 97 17.08 3.30 -2.48
C THR A 97 16.32 4.05 -3.57
N TYR A 98 16.03 3.36 -4.68
CA TYR A 98 15.25 3.90 -5.78
C TYR A 98 13.82 4.26 -5.35
N MET A 99 13.11 3.32 -4.71
CA MET A 99 11.73 3.58 -4.25
C MET A 99 11.69 4.71 -3.23
N PHE A 100 12.62 4.73 -2.29
CA PHE A 100 12.69 5.79 -1.28
C PHE A 100 12.93 7.16 -1.90
N ALA A 101 13.79 7.25 -2.92
CA ALA A 101 14.02 8.49 -3.67
C ALA A 101 12.74 8.96 -4.40
N MET A 102 12.05 8.05 -5.11
CA MET A 102 10.79 8.35 -5.78
C MET A 102 9.70 8.84 -4.81
N LEU A 103 9.60 8.21 -3.65
CA LEU A 103 8.64 8.61 -2.63
C LEU A 103 8.96 9.99 -2.07
N LYS A 104 10.24 10.29 -1.80
CA LYS A 104 10.68 11.61 -1.31
C LYS A 104 10.52 12.73 -2.34
N GLU A 105 10.64 12.43 -3.62
CA GLU A 105 10.36 13.39 -4.68
C GLU A 105 8.88 13.78 -4.72
N LYS A 106 7.99 12.79 -4.52
CA LYS A 106 6.54 12.99 -4.60
C LYS A 106 5.91 13.48 -3.29
N PHE A 107 6.43 13.02 -2.15
CA PHE A 107 5.87 13.26 -0.81
C PHE A 107 6.91 13.94 0.08
N LYS A 108 6.50 14.99 0.80
CA LYS A 108 7.44 15.83 1.57
C LYS A 108 8.10 15.12 2.74
N LYS A 109 7.34 14.24 3.42
CA LYS A 109 7.83 13.57 4.62
C LYS A 109 7.63 12.07 4.51
N VAL A 110 8.75 11.36 4.31
CA VAL A 110 8.78 9.90 4.13
C VAL A 110 9.84 9.31 5.03
N GLU A 111 9.48 8.24 5.72
CA GLU A 111 10.38 7.41 6.50
C GLU A 111 10.34 5.98 5.99
N LYS A 112 11.40 5.22 6.21
CA LYS A 112 11.47 3.79 5.92
C LYS A 112 11.96 3.01 7.13
N PHE A 113 11.47 1.79 7.30
CA PHE A 113 11.90 0.93 8.39
C PHE A 113 11.78 -0.55 8.00
N TYR A 114 12.47 -1.40 8.75
CA TYR A 114 12.46 -2.84 8.61
C TYR A 114 11.73 -3.48 9.77
N SER A 115 11.12 -4.65 9.53
CA SER A 115 10.55 -5.46 10.59
C SER A 115 11.33 -6.77 10.72
N TYR A 116 11.68 -7.12 11.94
CA TYR A 116 12.33 -8.41 12.23
C TYR A 116 11.43 -9.59 11.82
N ASN A 117 10.11 -9.44 11.96
CA ASN A 117 9.14 -10.50 11.67
C ASN A 117 8.86 -10.68 10.16
N SER A 118 9.28 -9.75 9.32
CA SER A 118 9.14 -9.81 7.85
C SER A 118 10.40 -9.31 7.15
N PRO A 119 11.49 -10.09 7.20
CA PRO A 119 12.82 -9.64 6.75
C PRO A 119 12.94 -9.44 5.24
N LYS A 120 11.94 -9.86 4.46
CA LYS A 120 11.87 -9.66 3.00
C LYS A 120 11.08 -8.41 2.59
N ASP A 121 10.52 -7.69 3.56
CA ASP A 121 9.71 -6.50 3.35
C ASP A 121 10.43 -5.24 3.82
N ILE A 122 10.31 -4.19 3.04
CA ILE A 122 10.60 -2.82 3.44
C ILE A 122 9.28 -2.08 3.67
N TYR A 123 9.20 -1.36 4.77
CA TYR A 123 8.06 -0.53 5.15
C TYR A 123 8.34 0.93 4.89
N PHE A 124 7.34 1.64 4.40
CA PHE A 124 7.37 3.08 4.22
C PHE A 124 6.23 3.74 4.96
N LEU A 125 6.54 4.84 5.62
CA LEU A 125 5.58 5.72 6.29
C LEU A 125 5.62 7.06 5.59
N ILE A 126 4.47 7.52 5.10
CA ILE A 126 4.30 8.82 4.46
C ILE A 126 3.35 9.63 5.33
N TYR A 127 3.83 10.74 5.85
CA TYR A 127 3.03 11.63 6.67
C TYR A 127 2.23 12.61 5.82
N ARG A 128 1.05 12.94 6.30
CA ARG A 128 0.34 14.11 5.81
C ARG A 128 0.97 15.36 6.43
N ASN A 129 1.12 16.40 5.62
CA ASN A 129 1.65 17.70 6.08
C ASN A 129 0.64 18.47 6.93
#